data_03d54ce796c6352e5dab4e8a77c04de9
#
_entry.id   03d54ce796c6352e5dab4e8a77c04de9
#
_cell.length_a   1.000
_cell.length_b   1.000
_cell.length_c   1.000
_cell.angle_alpha   90.00
_cell.angle_beta   90.00
_cell.angle_gamma   90.00
#
_symmetry.space_group_name_H-M   'P 1'
#
loop_
_entity.id
_entity.type
_entity.pdbx_description
1 polymer ?
#
loop_
_entity_poly.entity_id
_entity_poly.type
_entity_poly.pdbx_seq_one_letter_code
_entity_poly.pdbx_strand_id
1 'polypeptide(L)'
;MKKILLSAAAIFLLSSVAACSQTESEGETGDVEERVAAVEVAKAVEGDLTLERSIFGRTAPNSTTPILLQSPGEVDSLEVENGEQVEEDDIIAKVSTPMGKQNIRAPKDGEVANLKAAEGDSVSNEEPFTLIADLATIKLNFTVTADVHKLIAVDKKMTVTIENEQYEATITSVSTMPDDTGLYPVEAKVDNEDRAILPGMVAKLSVPEQQIKDAIIVPTAAINEEDDESFVYVVKDNQAIKQAITVVETQSAETAIEGDIQIGDSVIVTGQLTLSDGVQVNVVKGE
;
A
#
# COMPACT_ATOMS: atom_id res chain seq x y z
N MET A 1 -10.14 -34.13 -57.91
CA MET A 1 -9.49 -34.45 -59.21
C MET A 1 -8.05 -34.81 -58.95
N LYS A 2 -7.78 -36.02 -59.23
CA LYS A 2 -6.58 -36.59 -59.91
C LYS A 2 -5.26 -36.38 -59.18
N LYS A 3 -4.66 -37.35 -58.68
CA LYS A 3 -3.98 -38.59 -59.19
C LYS A 3 -2.48 -38.42 -58.92
N ILE A 4 -1.85 -39.36 -58.10
CA ILE A 4 -1.18 -40.56 -58.54
C ILE A 4 0.21 -40.21 -59.13
N LEU A 5 1.41 -40.76 -58.74
CA LEU A 5 1.95 -42.11 -58.67
C LEU A 5 3.39 -42.00 -58.11
N LEU A 6 3.82 -42.91 -57.22
CA LEU A 6 4.61 -44.16 -57.55
C LEU A 6 5.98 -43.85 -58.19
N SER A 7 7.12 -44.36 -57.73
CA SER A 7 7.64 -45.75 -57.56
C SER A 7 9.05 -45.65 -57.00
N ALA A 8 9.44 -46.47 -56.10
CA ALA A 8 10.01 -47.82 -56.17
C ALA A 8 11.55 -47.85 -56.35
N ALA A 9 12.17 -48.42 -55.32
CA ALA A 9 12.93 -49.65 -55.27
C ALA A 9 14.39 -49.58 -55.75
N ALA A 10 15.37 -50.07 -55.02
CA ALA A 10 15.89 -51.39 -54.85
C ALA A 10 17.19 -51.28 -53.99
N ILE A 11 17.36 -51.96 -52.87
CA ILE A 11 18.03 -53.31 -52.70
C ILE A 11 19.45 -53.37 -53.21
N PHE A 12 20.43 -53.52 -52.29
CA PHE A 12 21.57 -54.48 -52.32
C PHE A 12 22.37 -54.31 -51.01
N LEU A 13 22.28 -55.17 -50.03
CA LEU A 13 22.88 -56.49 -49.75
C LEU A 13 24.38 -56.47 -49.46
N LEU A 14 24.67 -56.96 -48.23
CA LEU A 14 25.81 -57.77 -47.74
C LEU A 14 27.20 -57.10 -47.72
N SER A 15 27.96 -57.16 -46.63
CA SER A 15 28.33 -58.30 -45.80
C SER A 15 29.23 -57.86 -44.63
N SER A 16 28.94 -58.48 -43.48
CA SER A 16 29.83 -58.98 -42.42
C SER A 16 31.28 -58.55 -42.35
N VAL A 17 31.71 -58.20 -41.12
CA VAL A 17 32.75 -58.92 -40.36
C VAL A 17 32.66 -58.54 -38.88
N ALA A 18 32.54 -59.54 -38.02
CA ALA A 18 32.70 -59.41 -36.57
C ALA A 18 34.16 -59.20 -36.22
N ALA A 19 34.38 -58.31 -35.28
CA ALA A 19 35.59 -58.31 -34.43
C ALA A 19 35.18 -57.95 -33.01
N CYS A 20 35.14 -58.92 -32.13
CA CYS A 20 35.20 -58.71 -30.69
C CYS A 20 36.54 -58.10 -30.34
N SER A 21 36.51 -56.96 -29.63
CA SER A 21 37.57 -56.48 -28.78
C SER A 21 36.94 -56.10 -27.47
N GLN A 22 37.12 -56.92 -26.44
CA GLN A 22 36.95 -56.55 -25.04
C GLN A 22 37.96 -55.45 -24.75
N THR A 23 37.46 -54.27 -24.46
CA THR A 23 38.20 -53.26 -23.71
C THR A 23 37.41 -53.03 -22.47
N GLU A 24 37.99 -53.39 -21.35
CA GLU A 24 37.57 -52.99 -20.00
C GLU A 24 37.42 -51.47 -20.00
N SER A 25 36.22 -51.00 -19.88
CA SER A 25 35.91 -49.60 -19.57
C SER A 25 36.06 -49.46 -18.06
N GLU A 26 37.20 -48.96 -17.69
CA GLU A 26 37.40 -48.34 -16.35
C GLU A 26 36.22 -47.39 -16.14
N GLY A 27 35.57 -47.56 -15.00
CA GLY A 27 34.50 -46.68 -14.55
C GLY A 27 35.04 -45.27 -14.41
N GLU A 28 34.62 -44.39 -15.28
CA GLU A 28 34.58 -42.99 -14.96
C GLU A 28 33.59 -42.82 -13.79
N THR A 29 34.13 -42.78 -12.60
CA THR A 29 33.49 -42.08 -11.49
C THR A 29 33.41 -40.62 -11.91
N GLY A 30 32.31 -40.28 -12.61
CA GLY A 30 31.94 -38.91 -12.80
C GLY A 30 31.86 -38.26 -11.42
N ASP A 31 32.82 -37.40 -11.13
CA ASP A 31 32.68 -36.43 -10.08
C ASP A 31 31.35 -35.70 -10.35
N VAL A 32 30.34 -36.05 -9.62
CA VAL A 32 29.12 -35.26 -9.56
C VAL A 32 29.58 -33.97 -8.87
N GLU A 33 29.95 -32.96 -9.68
CA GLU A 33 30.14 -31.63 -9.14
C GLU A 33 28.89 -31.31 -8.31
N GLU A 34 29.05 -31.35 -7.01
CA GLU A 34 28.01 -30.99 -6.04
C GLU A 34 27.62 -29.57 -6.36
N ARG A 35 26.50 -29.38 -7.05
CA ARG A 35 26.03 -28.06 -7.46
C ARG A 35 25.65 -27.29 -6.21
N VAL A 36 26.58 -26.43 -5.76
CA VAL A 36 26.34 -25.50 -4.65
C VAL A 36 25.35 -24.45 -5.12
N ALA A 37 24.14 -24.45 -4.59
CA ALA A 37 23.12 -23.46 -4.92
C ALA A 37 23.43 -22.12 -4.25
N ALA A 38 23.37 -21.02 -5.01
CA ALA A 38 23.46 -19.69 -4.45
C ALA A 38 22.11 -19.30 -3.86
N VAL A 39 22.11 -18.89 -2.58
CA VAL A 39 20.88 -18.53 -1.83
C VAL A 39 21.05 -17.24 -1.06
N GLU A 40 19.97 -16.50 -0.90
CA GLU A 40 19.90 -15.39 0.04
C GLU A 40 19.18 -15.82 1.31
N VAL A 41 19.59 -15.26 2.45
CA VAL A 41 19.04 -15.62 3.75
C VAL A 41 18.61 -14.39 4.52
N ALA A 42 17.58 -14.58 5.36
CA ALA A 42 17.19 -13.65 6.41
C ALA A 42 17.24 -14.35 7.76
N LYS A 43 17.21 -13.58 8.85
CA LYS A 43 17.18 -14.11 10.20
C LYS A 43 15.76 -14.33 10.67
N ALA A 44 15.49 -15.46 11.31
CA ALA A 44 14.31 -15.63 12.14
C ALA A 44 14.46 -14.74 13.39
N VAL A 45 13.46 -13.92 13.66
CA VAL A 45 13.48 -12.98 14.79
C VAL A 45 12.28 -13.24 15.71
N GLU A 46 12.43 -12.89 16.99
CA GLU A 46 11.30 -12.81 17.90
C GLU A 46 10.66 -11.42 17.78
N GLY A 47 9.35 -11.38 17.67
CA GLY A 47 8.64 -10.11 17.55
C GLY A 47 7.12 -10.27 17.64
N ASP A 48 6.46 -9.12 17.59
CA ASP A 48 5.01 -9.04 17.56
C ASP A 48 4.56 -8.84 16.12
N LEU A 49 3.72 -9.72 15.59
CA LEU A 49 3.07 -9.54 14.30
C LEU A 49 1.71 -8.87 14.52
N THR A 50 1.56 -7.64 14.01
CA THR A 50 0.30 -6.91 14.10
C THR A 50 -0.44 -6.99 12.77
N LEU A 51 -1.61 -7.63 12.77
CA LEU A 51 -2.49 -7.61 11.62
C LEU A 51 -3.20 -6.27 11.56
N GLU A 52 -3.08 -5.61 10.42
CA GLU A 52 -3.72 -4.33 10.17
C GLU A 52 -4.78 -4.44 9.08
N ARG A 53 -5.93 -3.85 9.36
CA ARG A 53 -6.96 -3.67 8.34
C ARG A 53 -6.83 -2.28 7.73
N SER A 54 -6.73 -2.22 6.42
CA SER A 54 -6.70 -0.97 5.66
C SER A 54 -8.11 -0.47 5.40
N ILE A 55 -8.41 0.75 5.84
CA ILE A 55 -9.67 1.45 5.59
C ILE A 55 -9.37 2.66 4.71
N PHE A 56 -10.14 2.81 3.64
CA PHE A 56 -9.95 3.92 2.71
C PHE A 56 -10.98 5.01 2.97
N GLY A 57 -10.53 6.25 2.87
CA GLY A 57 -11.33 7.45 3.04
C GLY A 57 -10.82 8.58 2.15
N ARG A 58 -11.30 9.79 2.42
CA ARG A 58 -10.92 10.98 1.68
C ARG A 58 -10.57 12.13 2.59
N THR A 59 -9.65 12.94 2.12
CA THR A 59 -9.28 14.22 2.72
C THR A 59 -10.34 15.27 2.41
N ALA A 60 -10.53 16.20 3.33
CA ALA A 60 -11.40 17.36 3.19
C ALA A 60 -10.80 18.56 3.96
N PRO A 61 -11.17 19.79 3.65
CA PRO A 61 -10.82 20.93 4.48
C PRO A 61 -11.28 20.71 5.93
N ASN A 62 -10.53 21.18 6.90
CA ASN A 62 -10.97 21.17 8.31
C ASN A 62 -12.31 21.89 8.48
N SER A 63 -12.46 23.02 7.80
CA SER A 63 -13.73 23.74 7.70
C SER A 63 -13.77 24.59 6.43
N THR A 64 -14.97 24.86 5.93
CA THR A 64 -15.23 25.84 4.88
C THR A 64 -16.25 26.85 5.36
N THR A 65 -15.99 28.14 5.10
CA THR A 65 -16.90 29.23 5.44
C THR A 65 -17.36 29.91 4.18
N PRO A 66 -18.65 29.83 3.83
CA PRO A 66 -19.19 30.52 2.68
C PRO A 66 -19.30 32.03 2.95
N ILE A 67 -18.90 32.83 1.99
CA ILE A 67 -19.10 34.26 1.98
C ILE A 67 -20.31 34.57 1.12
N LEU A 68 -21.38 35.05 1.77
CA LEU A 68 -22.61 35.48 1.10
C LEU A 68 -22.68 37.01 1.04
N LEU A 69 -23.13 37.51 -0.10
CA LEU A 69 -23.42 38.95 -0.23
C LEU A 69 -24.70 39.32 0.52
N GLN A 70 -24.74 40.50 1.08
CA GLN A 70 -25.96 41.00 1.74
C GLN A 70 -27.02 41.46 0.72
N SER A 71 -26.59 41.91 -0.45
CA SER A 71 -27.44 42.37 -1.55
C SER A 71 -26.77 42.03 -2.87
N PRO A 72 -27.55 41.81 -3.94
CA PRO A 72 -26.99 41.65 -5.28
C PRO A 72 -26.31 42.95 -5.74
N GLY A 73 -25.31 42.81 -6.59
CA GLY A 73 -24.52 43.96 -7.09
C GLY A 73 -23.65 43.58 -8.28
N GLU A 74 -22.73 44.51 -8.62
CA GLU A 74 -21.71 44.34 -9.65
C GLU A 74 -20.32 44.38 -8.99
N VAL A 75 -19.42 43.49 -9.38
CA VAL A 75 -18.04 43.44 -8.84
C VAL A 75 -17.24 44.62 -9.40
N ASP A 76 -16.87 45.56 -8.55
CA ASP A 76 -16.01 46.68 -8.93
C ASP A 76 -14.53 46.27 -9.05
N SER A 77 -14.04 45.50 -8.09
CA SER A 77 -12.68 44.95 -8.09
C SER A 77 -12.61 43.66 -7.29
N LEU A 78 -11.70 42.76 -7.69
CA LEU A 78 -11.26 41.61 -6.93
C LEU A 78 -9.86 41.90 -6.38
N GLU A 79 -9.66 41.69 -5.08
CA GLU A 79 -8.37 41.91 -4.41
C GLU A 79 -7.63 40.58 -4.16
N VAL A 80 -8.25 39.43 -4.49
CA VAL A 80 -7.72 38.08 -4.28
C VAL A 80 -8.06 37.14 -5.44
N GLU A 81 -7.30 36.03 -5.54
CA GLU A 81 -7.51 34.95 -6.49
C GLU A 81 -7.82 33.62 -5.80
N ASN A 82 -8.35 32.63 -6.56
CA ASN A 82 -8.50 31.27 -6.04
C ASN A 82 -7.14 30.67 -5.65
N GLY A 83 -7.06 30.05 -4.46
CA GLY A 83 -5.83 29.49 -3.90
C GLY A 83 -5.01 30.49 -3.09
N GLU A 84 -5.40 31.77 -3.05
CA GLU A 84 -4.70 32.79 -2.26
C GLU A 84 -5.06 32.67 -0.79
N GLN A 85 -4.04 32.90 0.07
CA GLN A 85 -4.20 32.95 1.51
C GLN A 85 -4.68 34.32 1.95
N VAL A 86 -5.68 34.33 2.81
CA VAL A 86 -6.23 35.56 3.41
C VAL A 86 -6.24 35.44 4.92
N GLU A 87 -6.08 36.57 5.60
CA GLU A 87 -6.27 36.72 7.02
C GLU A 87 -7.69 37.27 7.33
N GLU A 88 -8.14 37.12 8.56
CA GLU A 88 -9.41 37.71 9.01
C GLU A 88 -9.42 39.22 8.73
N ASP A 89 -10.56 39.72 8.22
CA ASP A 89 -10.78 41.09 7.80
C ASP A 89 -10.07 41.55 6.49
N ASP A 90 -9.31 40.71 5.80
CA ASP A 90 -8.78 41.02 4.49
C ASP A 90 -9.92 41.31 3.48
N ILE A 91 -9.70 42.30 2.61
CA ILE A 91 -10.66 42.66 1.58
C ILE A 91 -10.52 41.65 0.41
N ILE A 92 -11.59 40.91 0.12
CA ILE A 92 -11.68 39.96 -0.98
C ILE A 92 -12.13 40.64 -2.26
N ALA A 93 -13.15 41.49 -2.15
CA ALA A 93 -13.74 42.19 -3.28
C ALA A 93 -14.40 43.50 -2.86
N LYS A 94 -14.58 44.39 -3.82
CA LYS A 94 -15.48 45.57 -3.73
C LYS A 94 -16.67 45.37 -4.64
N VAL A 95 -17.88 45.52 -4.13
CA VAL A 95 -19.13 45.30 -4.87
C VAL A 95 -19.99 46.53 -4.82
N SER A 96 -20.41 47.03 -5.96
CA SER A 96 -21.39 48.12 -6.09
C SER A 96 -22.79 47.55 -5.97
N THR A 97 -23.54 48.02 -4.99
CA THR A 97 -24.92 47.59 -4.73
C THR A 97 -25.84 48.81 -4.85
N PRO A 98 -27.17 48.61 -4.92
CA PRO A 98 -28.12 49.72 -4.89
C PRO A 98 -28.02 50.60 -3.61
N MET A 99 -27.42 50.08 -2.55
CA MET A 99 -27.20 50.81 -1.29
C MET A 99 -25.81 51.46 -1.19
N GLY A 100 -24.98 51.33 -2.24
CA GLY A 100 -23.61 51.85 -2.28
C GLY A 100 -22.54 50.76 -2.39
N LYS A 101 -21.28 51.18 -2.38
CA LYS A 101 -20.14 50.29 -2.47
C LYS A 101 -19.93 49.56 -1.15
N GLN A 102 -19.73 48.26 -1.21
CA GLN A 102 -19.48 47.37 -0.07
C GLN A 102 -18.14 46.66 -0.26
N ASN A 103 -17.33 46.61 0.82
CA ASN A 103 -16.16 45.76 0.88
C ASN A 103 -16.58 44.37 1.41
N ILE A 104 -16.30 43.34 0.64
CA ILE A 104 -16.47 41.98 1.03
C ILE A 104 -15.16 41.53 1.69
N ARG A 105 -15.24 40.99 2.93
CA ARG A 105 -14.07 40.65 3.73
C ARG A 105 -14.07 39.18 4.10
N ALA A 106 -12.85 38.65 4.35
CA ALA A 106 -12.68 37.33 4.89
C ALA A 106 -13.16 37.29 6.37
N PRO A 107 -14.05 36.37 6.74
CA PRO A 107 -14.53 36.25 8.11
C PRO A 107 -13.57 35.53 9.04
N LYS A 108 -12.51 34.95 8.51
CA LYS A 108 -11.44 34.21 9.21
C LYS A 108 -10.27 33.97 8.26
N ASP A 109 -9.14 33.53 8.83
CA ASP A 109 -7.97 33.07 8.07
C ASP A 109 -8.32 31.82 7.23
N GLY A 110 -7.68 31.67 6.08
CA GLY A 110 -7.83 30.53 5.22
C GLY A 110 -7.48 30.78 3.77
N GLU A 111 -7.83 29.85 2.91
CA GLU A 111 -7.58 29.92 1.48
C GLU A 111 -8.87 30.19 0.72
N VAL A 112 -8.80 31.10 -0.25
CA VAL A 112 -9.91 31.46 -1.12
C VAL A 112 -10.20 30.31 -2.08
N ALA A 113 -11.43 29.80 -2.09
CA ALA A 113 -11.87 28.71 -2.95
C ALA A 113 -13.20 29.03 -3.62
N ASN A 114 -13.41 28.48 -4.82
CA ASN A 114 -14.66 28.63 -5.58
C ASN A 114 -15.04 30.10 -5.90
N LEU A 115 -14.09 30.98 -6.00
CA LEU A 115 -14.31 32.33 -6.51
C LEU A 115 -14.52 32.24 -8.03
N LYS A 116 -15.75 32.45 -8.49
CA LYS A 116 -16.13 32.32 -9.92
C LYS A 116 -16.37 33.67 -10.59
N ALA A 117 -16.58 34.72 -9.81
CA ALA A 117 -16.85 36.04 -10.31
C ALA A 117 -15.58 36.73 -10.83
N ALA A 118 -15.75 37.57 -11.85
CA ALA A 118 -14.75 38.48 -12.39
C ALA A 118 -15.17 39.93 -12.19
N GLU A 119 -14.25 40.89 -12.38
CA GLU A 119 -14.56 42.30 -12.36
C GLU A 119 -15.60 42.63 -13.46
N GLY A 120 -16.62 43.40 -13.12
CA GLY A 120 -17.75 43.74 -13.97
C GLY A 120 -18.89 42.71 -13.98
N ASP A 121 -18.73 41.55 -13.29
CA ASP A 121 -19.80 40.56 -13.23
C ASP A 121 -20.90 40.98 -12.24
N SER A 122 -22.15 40.66 -12.61
CA SER A 122 -23.29 40.78 -11.71
C SER A 122 -23.35 39.58 -10.81
N VAL A 123 -23.38 39.81 -9.48
CA VAL A 123 -23.38 38.80 -8.46
C VAL A 123 -24.65 38.83 -7.60
N SER A 124 -25.10 37.64 -7.20
CA SER A 124 -26.31 37.43 -6.41
C SER A 124 -25.98 37.21 -4.93
N ASN A 125 -26.97 37.36 -4.07
CA ASN A 125 -26.91 37.00 -2.66
C ASN A 125 -27.54 35.64 -2.34
N GLU A 126 -27.97 34.90 -3.38
CA GLU A 126 -28.58 33.56 -3.21
C GLU A 126 -27.54 32.45 -3.14
N GLU A 127 -26.38 32.67 -3.76
CA GLU A 127 -25.27 31.71 -3.77
C GLU A 127 -24.03 32.31 -3.08
N PRO A 128 -23.14 31.46 -2.53
CA PRO A 128 -21.89 31.94 -1.98
C PRO A 128 -21.04 32.63 -3.07
N PHE A 129 -20.57 33.83 -2.77
CA PHE A 129 -19.62 34.56 -3.62
C PHE A 129 -18.28 33.83 -3.72
N THR A 130 -17.80 33.33 -2.60
CA THR A 130 -16.60 32.49 -2.48
C THR A 130 -16.65 31.71 -1.19
N LEU A 131 -15.71 30.76 -1.00
CA LEU A 131 -15.50 30.01 0.23
C LEU A 131 -14.13 30.34 0.80
N ILE A 132 -14.02 30.42 2.12
CA ILE A 132 -12.72 30.42 2.82
C ILE A 132 -12.53 29.03 3.43
N ALA A 133 -11.50 28.33 2.99
CA ALA A 133 -11.17 26.98 3.41
C ALA A 133 -10.00 26.99 4.40
N ASP A 134 -10.17 26.33 5.53
CA ASP A 134 -9.08 26.05 6.46
C ASP A 134 -8.38 24.76 6.01
N LEU A 135 -7.15 24.87 5.52
CA LEU A 135 -6.31 23.80 5.05
C LEU A 135 -5.05 23.57 5.90
N ALA A 136 -4.84 24.33 6.98
CA ALA A 136 -3.73 24.13 7.89
C ALA A 136 -3.84 22.78 8.64
N THR A 137 -5.07 22.32 8.81
CA THR A 137 -5.40 20.97 9.27
C THR A 137 -6.33 20.33 8.25
N ILE A 138 -6.11 19.09 7.92
CA ILE A 138 -6.97 18.33 7.01
C ILE A 138 -7.84 17.37 7.80
N LYS A 139 -9.13 17.36 7.50
CA LYS A 139 -10.09 16.37 7.96
C LYS A 139 -10.01 15.14 7.08
N LEU A 140 -10.03 13.97 7.68
CA LEU A 140 -10.08 12.67 7.03
C LEU A 140 -11.43 12.04 7.34
N ASN A 141 -12.18 11.66 6.30
CA ASN A 141 -13.49 11.05 6.42
C ASN A 141 -13.40 9.58 5.98
N PHE A 142 -13.72 8.68 6.91
CA PHE A 142 -13.76 7.24 6.70
C PHE A 142 -15.14 6.71 7.02
N THR A 143 -15.46 5.53 6.49
CA THR A 143 -16.60 4.73 6.94
C THR A 143 -16.12 3.33 7.25
N VAL A 144 -16.58 2.76 8.35
CA VAL A 144 -16.10 1.47 8.86
C VAL A 144 -17.26 0.52 9.17
N THR A 145 -16.97 -0.78 9.12
CA THR A 145 -17.91 -1.81 9.57
C THR A 145 -18.04 -1.82 11.10
N ALA A 146 -19.10 -2.46 11.62
CA ALA A 146 -19.31 -2.60 13.05
C ALA A 146 -18.16 -3.30 13.81
N ASP A 147 -17.41 -4.18 13.12
CA ASP A 147 -16.27 -4.87 13.72
C ASP A 147 -15.09 -3.91 13.91
N VAL A 148 -14.77 -3.15 12.87
CA VAL A 148 -13.68 -2.15 12.90
C VAL A 148 -14.03 -0.99 13.85
N HIS A 149 -15.30 -0.59 13.92
CA HIS A 149 -15.78 0.43 14.85
C HIS A 149 -15.33 0.17 16.30
N LYS A 150 -15.30 -1.09 16.74
CA LYS A 150 -14.91 -1.48 18.10
C LYS A 150 -13.42 -1.27 18.39
N LEU A 151 -12.59 -1.14 17.33
CA LEU A 151 -11.14 -1.00 17.42
C LEU A 151 -10.68 0.46 17.41
N ILE A 152 -11.59 1.38 17.06
CA ILE A 152 -11.30 2.81 16.92
C ILE A 152 -11.94 3.55 18.10
N ALA A 153 -11.20 4.49 18.67
CA ALA A 153 -11.66 5.35 19.75
C ALA A 153 -11.30 6.81 19.48
N VAL A 154 -12.11 7.73 19.96
CA VAL A 154 -11.83 9.16 19.92
C VAL A 154 -10.54 9.44 20.69
N ASP A 155 -9.78 10.43 20.24
CA ASP A 155 -8.46 10.87 20.74
C ASP A 155 -7.33 9.85 20.50
N LYS A 156 -7.61 8.71 19.86
CA LYS A 156 -6.57 7.75 19.48
C LYS A 156 -5.79 8.29 18.27
N LYS A 157 -4.46 8.20 18.36
CA LYS A 157 -3.56 8.46 17.25
C LYS A 157 -3.39 7.20 16.42
N MET A 158 -3.47 7.33 15.11
CA MET A 158 -3.41 6.21 14.16
C MET A 158 -2.60 6.62 12.92
N THR A 159 -1.93 5.66 12.32
CA THR A 159 -1.17 5.88 11.08
C THR A 159 -2.12 5.95 9.89
N VAL A 160 -1.97 7.01 9.10
CA VAL A 160 -2.65 7.20 7.82
C VAL A 160 -1.62 7.35 6.72
N THR A 161 -1.84 6.68 5.58
CA THR A 161 -1.03 6.86 4.38
C THR A 161 -1.80 7.67 3.35
N ILE A 162 -1.20 8.76 2.85
CA ILE A 162 -1.74 9.63 1.80
C ILE A 162 -0.63 9.77 0.75
N GLU A 163 -0.89 9.42 -0.52
CA GLU A 163 0.10 9.46 -1.62
C GLU A 163 1.46 8.77 -1.30
N ASN A 164 1.41 7.64 -0.59
CA ASN A 164 2.57 6.84 -0.13
C ASN A 164 3.38 7.46 1.02
N GLU A 165 3.00 8.60 1.55
CA GLU A 165 3.59 9.17 2.77
C GLU A 165 2.74 8.84 3.99
N GLN A 166 3.41 8.59 5.12
CA GLN A 166 2.76 8.26 6.38
C GLN A 166 2.62 9.48 7.27
N TYR A 167 1.42 9.68 7.79
CA TYR A 167 1.07 10.75 8.72
C TYR A 167 0.47 10.17 9.99
N GLU A 168 0.63 10.86 11.11
CA GLU A 168 -0.08 10.57 12.35
C GLU A 168 -1.40 11.36 12.35
N ALA A 169 -2.52 10.65 12.33
CA ALA A 169 -3.85 11.24 12.40
C ALA A 169 -4.47 11.00 13.78
N THR A 170 -5.15 12.01 14.32
CA THR A 170 -5.92 11.89 15.56
C THR A 170 -7.40 11.69 15.22
N ILE A 171 -8.02 10.65 15.77
CA ILE A 171 -9.46 10.39 15.63
C ILE A 171 -10.23 11.44 16.40
N THR A 172 -11.10 12.18 15.73
CA THR A 172 -11.89 13.27 16.32
C THR A 172 -13.33 12.90 16.56
N SER A 173 -13.86 11.96 15.77
CA SER A 173 -15.25 11.50 15.91
C SER A 173 -15.40 10.05 15.48
N VAL A 174 -16.22 9.28 16.20
CA VAL A 174 -16.64 7.93 15.85
C VAL A 174 -18.16 7.89 16.02
N SER A 175 -18.89 7.83 14.90
CA SER A 175 -20.36 7.81 14.95
C SER A 175 -20.87 6.50 15.54
N THR A 176 -21.86 6.60 16.43
CA THR A 176 -22.58 5.42 16.98
C THR A 176 -23.77 5.00 16.11
N MET A 177 -24.10 5.80 15.10
CA MET A 177 -25.17 5.49 14.15
C MET A 177 -24.58 5.27 12.75
N PRO A 178 -24.99 4.22 12.03
CA PRO A 178 -24.56 4.01 10.67
C PRO A 178 -25.16 5.07 9.73
N ASP A 179 -24.51 5.28 8.62
CA ASP A 179 -25.03 6.05 7.49
C ASP A 179 -26.00 5.20 6.62
N ASP A 180 -26.45 5.77 5.50
CA ASP A 180 -27.39 5.11 4.58
C ASP A 180 -26.81 3.82 3.94
N THR A 181 -25.49 3.63 3.99
CA THR A 181 -24.80 2.43 3.49
C THR A 181 -24.69 1.33 4.56
N GLY A 182 -25.06 1.62 5.80
CA GLY A 182 -24.91 0.72 6.94
C GLY A 182 -23.51 0.73 7.57
N LEU A 183 -22.65 1.65 7.15
CA LEU A 183 -21.31 1.84 7.71
C LEU A 183 -21.29 2.98 8.72
N TYR A 184 -20.33 2.95 9.64
CA TYR A 184 -20.19 3.94 10.69
C TYR A 184 -19.17 5.01 10.28
N PRO A 185 -19.58 6.30 10.18
CA PRO A 185 -18.69 7.40 9.91
C PRO A 185 -17.65 7.57 11.03
N VAL A 186 -16.40 7.78 10.61
CA VAL A 186 -15.25 8.10 11.46
C VAL A 186 -14.54 9.31 10.88
N GLU A 187 -14.27 10.31 11.72
CA GLU A 187 -13.48 11.47 11.34
C GLU A 187 -12.15 11.46 12.08
N ALA A 188 -11.10 11.83 11.37
CA ALA A 188 -9.80 12.08 11.94
C ALA A 188 -9.25 13.41 11.43
N LYS A 189 -8.19 13.90 12.06
CA LYS A 189 -7.46 15.09 11.64
C LYS A 189 -5.98 14.82 11.54
N VAL A 190 -5.34 15.46 10.56
CA VAL A 190 -3.90 15.47 10.36
C VAL A 190 -3.43 16.91 10.18
N ASP A 191 -2.28 17.24 10.74
CA ASP A 191 -1.64 18.54 10.54
C ASP A 191 -1.14 18.67 9.10
N ASN A 192 -1.29 19.84 8.49
CA ASN A 192 -0.97 20.11 7.10
C ASN A 192 -0.35 21.51 6.95
N GLU A 193 0.60 21.83 7.84
CA GLU A 193 1.26 23.16 7.85
C GLU A 193 2.01 23.44 6.54
N ASP A 194 2.59 22.42 5.94
CA ASP A 194 3.29 22.45 4.63
C ASP A 194 2.35 22.46 3.41
N ARG A 195 1.02 22.25 3.64
CA ARG A 195 -0.02 22.18 2.61
C ARG A 195 0.21 21.15 1.52
N ALA A 196 0.94 20.10 1.82
CA ALA A 196 1.17 18.99 0.91
C ALA A 196 -0.10 18.15 0.67
N ILE A 197 -1.01 18.10 1.67
CA ILE A 197 -2.25 17.33 1.58
C ILE A 197 -3.36 18.21 1.02
N LEU A 198 -3.89 17.84 -0.15
CA LEU A 198 -5.01 18.56 -0.76
C LEU A 198 -6.35 17.86 -0.46
N PRO A 199 -7.47 18.62 -0.38
CA PRO A 199 -8.81 18.07 -0.30
C PRO A 199 -9.13 17.14 -1.49
N GLY A 200 -9.77 15.99 -1.21
CA GLY A 200 -10.17 15.00 -2.22
C GLY A 200 -9.19 13.86 -2.42
N MET A 201 -7.97 13.94 -1.86
CA MET A 201 -6.99 12.84 -1.90
C MET A 201 -7.51 11.61 -1.18
N VAL A 202 -7.03 10.43 -1.60
CA VAL A 202 -7.35 9.17 -0.92
C VAL A 202 -6.42 9.00 0.28
N ALA A 203 -7.03 8.71 1.43
CA ALA A 203 -6.34 8.39 2.67
C ALA A 203 -6.58 6.93 3.03
N LYS A 204 -5.53 6.21 3.43
CA LYS A 204 -5.59 4.83 3.92
C LYS A 204 -5.27 4.83 5.42
N LEU A 205 -6.26 4.51 6.24
CA LEU A 205 -6.12 4.33 7.69
C LEU A 205 -5.74 2.88 7.99
N SER A 206 -4.65 2.66 8.72
CA SER A 206 -4.24 1.35 9.22
C SER A 206 -4.83 1.11 10.60
N VAL A 207 -5.75 0.14 10.71
CA VAL A 207 -6.42 -0.22 11.97
C VAL A 207 -5.86 -1.54 12.48
N PRO A 208 -5.14 -1.57 13.61
CA PRO A 208 -4.69 -2.82 14.23
C PRO A 208 -5.88 -3.67 14.64
N GLU A 209 -5.99 -4.89 14.08
CA GLU A 209 -7.09 -5.83 14.33
C GLU A 209 -6.71 -6.92 15.32
N GLN A 210 -5.52 -7.49 15.14
CA GLN A 210 -5.00 -8.56 15.98
C GLN A 210 -3.49 -8.40 16.14
N GLN A 211 -2.98 -8.75 17.31
CA GLN A 211 -1.55 -8.80 17.59
C GLN A 211 -1.19 -10.21 18.07
N ILE A 212 -0.24 -10.84 17.38
CA ILE A 212 0.37 -12.09 17.77
C ILE A 212 1.67 -11.72 18.44
N LYS A 213 1.74 -11.95 19.74
CA LYS A 213 2.90 -11.57 20.57
C LYS A 213 3.90 -12.71 20.70
N ASP A 214 5.17 -12.34 20.90
CA ASP A 214 6.27 -13.26 21.18
C ASP A 214 6.37 -14.40 20.14
N ALA A 215 6.06 -14.09 18.85
CA ALA A 215 6.09 -15.05 17.76
C ALA A 215 7.48 -15.14 17.12
N ILE A 216 7.80 -16.30 16.53
CA ILE A 216 8.92 -16.41 15.60
C ILE A 216 8.46 -15.85 14.26
N ILE A 217 9.11 -14.78 13.81
CA ILE A 217 8.80 -14.08 12.57
C ILE A 217 9.88 -14.36 11.56
N VAL A 218 9.45 -14.73 10.34
CA VAL A 218 10.31 -14.89 9.17
C VAL A 218 9.73 -14.09 8.00
N PRO A 219 10.57 -13.68 7.02
CA PRO A 219 10.03 -13.10 5.79
C PRO A 219 9.08 -14.09 5.10
N THR A 220 7.95 -13.60 4.62
CA THR A 220 6.95 -14.43 3.91
C THR A 220 7.55 -15.15 2.71
N ALA A 221 8.57 -14.55 2.06
CA ALA A 221 9.30 -15.15 0.96
C ALA A 221 10.07 -16.43 1.34
N ALA A 222 10.32 -16.70 2.63
CA ALA A 222 10.98 -17.91 3.10
C ALA A 222 10.05 -19.12 3.18
N ILE A 223 8.73 -18.90 3.18
CA ILE A 223 7.74 -19.96 3.33
C ILE A 223 7.62 -20.74 2.01
N ASN A 224 7.69 -22.05 2.11
CA ASN A 224 7.45 -22.96 1.00
C ASN A 224 6.30 -23.90 1.37
N GLU A 225 5.54 -24.33 0.36
CA GLU A 225 4.43 -25.27 0.51
C GLU A 225 4.62 -26.43 -0.43
N GLU A 226 4.43 -27.66 0.05
CA GLU A 226 4.46 -28.88 -0.72
C GLU A 226 3.49 -29.89 -0.06
N ASP A 227 2.61 -30.47 -0.84
CA ASP A 227 1.62 -31.48 -0.41
C ASP A 227 0.79 -31.03 0.84
N ASP A 228 0.36 -29.75 0.88
CA ASP A 228 -0.35 -29.12 2.00
C ASP A 228 0.49 -28.97 3.31
N GLU A 229 1.78 -29.20 3.24
CA GLU A 229 2.71 -28.94 4.36
C GLU A 229 3.53 -27.68 4.11
N SER A 230 3.60 -26.82 5.12
CA SER A 230 4.44 -25.61 5.08
C SER A 230 5.81 -25.90 5.71
N PHE A 231 6.86 -25.39 5.08
CA PHE A 231 8.23 -25.54 5.56
C PHE A 231 9.11 -24.35 5.19
N VAL A 232 10.23 -24.22 5.85
CA VAL A 232 11.32 -23.31 5.49
C VAL A 232 12.63 -24.10 5.33
N TYR A 233 13.57 -23.53 4.57
CA TYR A 233 14.95 -24.04 4.57
C TYR A 233 15.79 -23.21 5.53
N VAL A 234 16.42 -23.86 6.50
CA VAL A 234 17.38 -23.26 7.42
C VAL A 234 18.80 -23.63 6.99
N VAL A 235 19.71 -22.65 6.94
CA VAL A 235 21.11 -22.92 6.64
C VAL A 235 21.84 -23.37 7.89
N LYS A 236 22.32 -24.63 7.90
CA LYS A 236 23.19 -25.20 8.93
C LYS A 236 24.41 -25.84 8.27
N ASP A 237 25.61 -25.49 8.70
CA ASP A 237 26.87 -26.03 8.16
C ASP A 237 26.98 -25.95 6.62
N ASN A 238 26.53 -24.84 6.01
CA ASN A 238 26.44 -24.61 4.56
C ASN A 238 25.50 -25.61 3.84
N GLN A 239 24.55 -26.19 4.52
CA GLN A 239 23.51 -27.04 3.93
C GLN A 239 22.13 -26.43 4.16
N ALA A 240 21.22 -26.59 3.20
CA ALA A 240 19.82 -26.25 3.34
C ALA A 240 19.07 -27.39 4.01
N ILE A 241 18.65 -27.20 5.23
CA ILE A 241 17.88 -28.18 6.01
C ILE A 241 16.39 -27.82 5.95
N LYS A 242 15.57 -28.73 5.41
CA LYS A 242 14.11 -28.58 5.36
C LYS A 242 13.53 -28.71 6.76
N GLN A 243 12.85 -27.67 7.25
CA GLN A 243 12.22 -27.65 8.57
C GLN A 243 10.71 -27.44 8.38
N ALA A 244 9.90 -28.40 8.81
CA ALA A 244 8.45 -28.27 8.83
C ALA A 244 8.05 -27.19 9.84
N ILE A 245 7.06 -26.39 9.46
CA ILE A 245 6.52 -25.31 10.29
C ILE A 245 4.99 -25.31 10.25
N THR A 246 4.41 -24.65 11.23
CA THR A 246 3.00 -24.25 11.21
C THR A 246 2.92 -22.75 11.03
N VAL A 247 2.23 -22.31 9.98
CA VAL A 247 1.95 -20.88 9.77
C VAL A 247 0.86 -20.46 10.74
N VAL A 248 1.17 -19.51 11.62
CA VAL A 248 0.20 -18.94 12.58
C VAL A 248 -0.60 -17.84 11.90
N GLU A 249 0.13 -16.91 11.23
CA GLU A 249 -0.49 -15.79 10.52
C GLU A 249 0.50 -15.19 9.52
N THR A 250 -0.01 -14.71 8.38
CA THR A 250 0.79 -14.18 7.27
C THR A 250 0.40 -12.75 6.94
N GLN A 251 1.41 -11.90 6.79
CA GLN A 251 1.30 -10.59 6.14
C GLN A 251 2.13 -10.55 4.85
N SER A 252 2.04 -9.43 4.12
CA SER A 252 2.71 -9.28 2.82
C SER A 252 4.24 -9.49 2.89
N ALA A 253 4.89 -9.05 3.96
CA ALA A 253 6.34 -9.08 4.12
C ALA A 253 6.81 -10.12 5.15
N GLU A 254 6.00 -10.39 6.17
CA GLU A 254 6.38 -11.17 7.35
C GLU A 254 5.32 -12.21 7.69
N THR A 255 5.75 -13.35 8.20
CA THR A 255 4.89 -14.45 8.62
C THR A 255 5.30 -14.92 10.02
N ALA A 256 4.31 -15.01 10.91
CA ALA A 256 4.48 -15.63 12.23
C ALA A 256 4.36 -17.15 12.08
N ILE A 257 5.33 -17.89 12.62
CA ILE A 257 5.40 -19.35 12.50
C ILE A 257 5.61 -20.01 13.86
N GLU A 258 5.24 -21.27 13.93
CA GLU A 258 5.62 -22.22 14.99
C GLU A 258 6.36 -23.39 14.37
N GLY A 259 7.36 -23.94 15.08
CA GLY A 259 8.16 -25.09 14.61
C GLY A 259 9.50 -25.18 15.33
N ASP A 260 10.34 -26.10 14.87
CA ASP A 260 11.70 -26.29 15.41
C ASP A 260 12.69 -25.30 14.77
N ILE A 261 12.35 -24.02 14.86
CA ILE A 261 13.14 -22.88 14.38
C ILE A 261 13.58 -22.06 15.59
N GLN A 262 14.87 -21.71 15.64
CA GLN A 262 15.41 -20.89 16.72
C GLN A 262 15.55 -19.42 16.28
N ILE A 263 15.37 -18.51 17.23
CA ILE A 263 15.67 -17.09 17.02
C ILE A 263 17.14 -16.96 16.61
N GLY A 264 17.38 -16.27 15.48
CA GLY A 264 18.71 -16.11 14.90
C GLY A 264 19.06 -17.14 13.83
N ASP A 265 18.23 -18.17 13.59
CA ASP A 265 18.40 -19.08 12.47
C ASP A 265 18.37 -18.33 11.13
N SER A 266 19.20 -18.77 10.18
CA SER A 266 19.23 -18.21 8.82
C SER A 266 18.24 -18.97 7.95
N VAL A 267 17.12 -18.36 7.61
CA VAL A 267 16.12 -18.93 6.69
C VAL A 267 16.37 -18.45 5.25
N ILE A 268 16.24 -19.33 4.28
CA ILE A 268 16.45 -19.01 2.86
C ILE A 268 15.23 -18.28 2.33
N VAL A 269 15.46 -17.11 1.71
CA VAL A 269 14.41 -16.25 1.13
C VAL A 269 14.43 -16.21 -0.40
N THR A 270 15.59 -16.58 -1.01
CA THR A 270 15.76 -16.64 -2.47
C THR A 270 16.56 -17.87 -2.84
N GLY A 271 16.20 -18.54 -3.96
CA GLY A 271 16.90 -19.72 -4.48
C GLY A 271 16.29 -21.05 -4.06
N GLN A 272 15.24 -21.06 -3.22
CA GLN A 272 14.64 -22.25 -2.64
C GLN A 272 14.01 -23.22 -3.64
N LEU A 273 13.57 -22.76 -4.81
CA LEU A 273 12.91 -23.60 -5.83
C LEU A 273 13.80 -24.72 -6.40
N THR A 274 15.12 -24.61 -6.25
CA THR A 274 16.10 -25.57 -6.75
C THR A 274 16.71 -26.43 -5.66
N LEU A 275 16.26 -26.25 -4.41
CA LEU A 275 16.80 -26.93 -3.25
C LEU A 275 16.08 -28.25 -2.97
N SER A 276 16.83 -29.18 -2.41
CA SER A 276 16.31 -30.35 -1.72
C SER A 276 16.95 -30.39 -0.32
N ASP A 277 16.36 -31.16 0.59
CA ASP A 277 16.90 -31.30 1.95
C ASP A 277 18.35 -31.78 1.93
N GLY A 278 19.21 -31.12 2.70
CA GLY A 278 20.64 -31.42 2.84
C GLY A 278 21.55 -30.92 1.71
N VAL A 279 21.04 -30.21 0.70
CA VAL A 279 21.85 -29.67 -0.42
C VAL A 279 22.82 -28.60 0.07
N GLN A 280 24.05 -28.64 -0.46
CA GLN A 280 25.07 -27.62 -0.21
C GLN A 280 24.67 -26.27 -0.81
N VAL A 281 24.75 -25.22 -0.01
CA VAL A 281 24.41 -23.86 -0.39
C VAL A 281 25.55 -22.88 -0.16
N ASN A 282 25.61 -21.87 -1.01
CA ASN A 282 26.48 -20.71 -0.82
C ASN A 282 25.61 -19.49 -0.54
N VAL A 283 25.74 -18.93 0.65
CA VAL A 283 25.00 -17.73 1.06
C VAL A 283 25.63 -16.52 0.37
N VAL A 284 24.84 -15.88 -0.51
CA VAL A 284 25.20 -14.61 -1.14
C VAL A 284 24.45 -13.48 -0.44
N LYS A 285 25.06 -12.29 -0.40
CA LYS A 285 24.34 -11.10 0.10
C LYS A 285 23.45 -10.59 -1.03
N GLY A 286 22.17 -10.42 -0.75
CA GLY A 286 21.29 -9.67 -1.64
C GLY A 286 21.80 -8.24 -1.84
N GLU A 287 21.71 -7.73 -3.07
CA GLU A 287 21.99 -6.33 -3.40
C GLU A 287 20.94 -5.37 -2.85
#